data_62b0757df74216b61beff7609017d168
#
_entry.id   62b0757df74216b61beff7609017d168
#
_cell.length_a   1.000
_cell.length_b   1.000
_cell.length_c   1.000
_cell.angle_alpha   90.00
_cell.angle_beta   90.00
_cell.angle_gamma   90.00
#
_symmetry.space_group_name_H-M   'P 1'
#
loop_
_entity.id
_entity.type
_entity.pdbx_description
1 polymer ?
#
loop_
_entity_poly.entity_id
_entity_poly.type
_entity_poly.pdbx_seq_one_letter_code
_entity_poly.pdbx_strand_id
1 'polypeptide(L)'
;GKIAICNRGSIAFTDKGNNAISNGAIALIVTNNEAGTISMATDGYNYTAPYVSMLQADGEYIKASSEKHTTDSGLVYYTGTMTVGASAAVNHASADYYTMSSFSSWGVPGSLEMKPEITAPGGNIYSLKDGGTYQNMSGTSMAAPQITGMAALVAQYIRENDLTEQTGLTVRQLAQSLLMSTAEPMVEDYGKDGDGYYPVLRQGAGLANVANAVTS
;
A
#
# COMPACT_ATOMS: atom_id res chain seq x y z
N GLY A 1 9.82 26.89 15.97
CA GLY A 1 10.83 26.15 15.30
C GLY A 1 11.17 24.79 15.91
N LYS A 2 10.15 23.91 16.19
CA LYS A 2 10.38 22.53 16.67
C LYS A 2 9.83 21.55 15.64
N ILE A 3 10.35 20.31 15.64
CA ILE A 3 9.74 19.21 14.90
C ILE A 3 8.52 18.76 15.70
N ALA A 4 7.35 18.71 15.07
CA ALA A 4 6.16 18.13 15.64
C ALA A 4 6.09 16.63 15.34
N ILE A 5 5.62 15.84 16.31
CA ILE A 5 5.38 14.41 16.14
C ILE A 5 3.94 14.14 16.60
N CYS A 6 3.14 13.46 15.77
CA CYS A 6 1.78 13.07 16.12
C CYS A 6 1.46 11.66 15.62
N ASN A 7 0.47 11.03 16.23
CA ASN A 7 0.03 9.72 15.78
C ASN A 7 -0.89 9.82 14.55
N ARG A 8 -0.89 8.80 13.70
CA ARG A 8 -1.96 8.52 12.77
C ARG A 8 -3.28 8.42 13.55
N GLY A 9 -4.39 8.83 12.92
CA GLY A 9 -5.72 8.83 13.55
C GLY A 9 -6.76 9.37 12.58
N SER A 10 -7.87 9.89 13.09
CA SER A 10 -9.04 10.31 12.31
C SER A 10 -8.87 11.61 11.50
N ILE A 11 -7.84 12.42 11.79
CA ILE A 11 -7.58 13.66 11.04
C ILE A 11 -6.77 13.34 9.79
N ALA A 12 -7.15 13.89 8.64
CA ALA A 12 -6.44 13.71 7.38
C ALA A 12 -4.95 14.12 7.48
N PHE A 13 -4.09 13.43 6.74
CA PHE A 13 -2.65 13.75 6.76
C PHE A 13 -2.38 15.19 6.31
N THR A 14 -3.06 15.65 5.25
CA THR A 14 -2.98 17.03 4.78
C THR A 14 -3.27 18.05 5.89
N ASP A 15 -4.33 17.83 6.65
CA ASP A 15 -4.73 18.74 7.75
C ASP A 15 -3.71 18.70 8.90
N LYS A 16 -3.18 17.50 9.22
CA LYS A 16 -2.09 17.38 10.22
C LYS A 16 -0.87 18.20 9.81
N GLY A 17 -0.45 18.08 8.54
CA GLY A 17 0.68 18.82 7.99
C GLY A 17 0.45 20.32 8.04
N ASN A 18 -0.65 20.78 7.46
CA ASN A 18 -0.99 22.21 7.41
C ASN A 18 -1.13 22.81 8.81
N ASN A 19 -1.80 22.12 9.73
CA ASN A 19 -1.96 22.60 11.12
C ASN A 19 -0.63 22.67 11.87
N ALA A 20 0.24 21.68 11.75
CA ALA A 20 1.51 21.68 12.46
C ALA A 20 2.41 22.85 11.99
N ILE A 21 2.54 23.02 10.69
CA ILE A 21 3.45 24.05 10.13
C ILE A 21 2.89 25.45 10.32
N SER A 22 1.57 25.66 10.14
CA SER A 22 0.94 26.97 10.41
C SER A 22 1.06 27.40 11.89
N ASN A 23 1.20 26.44 12.80
CA ASN A 23 1.46 26.71 14.22
C ASN A 23 2.96 26.72 14.59
N GLY A 24 3.84 26.88 13.60
CA GLY A 24 5.27 27.15 13.80
C GLY A 24 6.16 25.94 13.92
N ALA A 25 5.70 24.72 13.62
CA ALA A 25 6.58 23.57 13.46
C ALA A 25 7.44 23.76 12.19
N ILE A 26 8.67 23.28 12.23
CA ILE A 26 9.60 23.30 11.08
C ILE A 26 9.59 21.99 10.29
N ALA A 27 9.01 20.94 10.85
CA ALA A 27 8.77 19.64 10.23
C ALA A 27 7.67 18.91 10.98
N LEU A 28 7.03 17.94 10.32
CA LEU A 28 6.08 17.02 10.95
C LEU A 28 6.48 15.56 10.71
N ILE A 29 6.40 14.76 11.76
CA ILE A 29 6.52 13.31 11.70
C ILE A 29 5.19 12.70 12.15
N VAL A 30 4.62 11.79 11.36
CA VAL A 30 3.44 11.02 11.75
C VAL A 30 3.84 9.58 12.06
N THR A 31 3.60 9.16 13.29
CA THR A 31 3.83 7.77 13.70
C THR A 31 2.61 6.92 13.35
N ASN A 32 2.85 5.69 12.87
CA ASN A 32 1.75 4.77 12.65
C ASN A 32 1.08 4.38 13.98
N ASN A 33 -0.18 4.01 13.95
CA ASN A 33 -0.94 3.49 15.08
C ASN A 33 -1.15 1.97 15.02
N GLU A 34 -0.52 1.33 14.03
CA GLU A 34 -0.51 -0.11 13.82
C GLU A 34 0.85 -0.53 13.24
N ALA A 35 1.16 -1.82 13.21
CA ALA A 35 2.39 -2.34 12.62
C ALA A 35 2.47 -2.05 11.11
N GLY A 36 3.67 -1.82 10.59
CA GLY A 36 3.92 -1.53 9.18
C GLY A 36 4.09 -0.04 8.86
N THR A 37 4.32 0.24 7.58
CA THR A 37 4.55 1.59 7.06
C THR A 37 3.24 2.33 6.79
N ILE A 38 3.30 3.66 6.71
CA ILE A 38 2.17 4.50 6.29
C ILE A 38 2.47 5.05 4.90
N SER A 39 1.52 4.90 3.99
CA SER A 39 1.46 5.73 2.78
C SER A 39 0.56 6.93 3.07
N MET A 40 1.14 8.11 3.16
CA MET A 40 0.41 9.34 3.48
C MET A 40 -0.06 10.02 2.20
N ALA A 41 -1.38 10.19 2.05
CA ALA A 41 -1.94 11.09 1.05
C ALA A 41 -1.75 12.53 1.53
N THR A 42 -0.87 13.28 0.87
CA THR A 42 -0.50 14.66 1.23
C THR A 42 -0.93 15.69 0.19
N ASP A 43 -1.83 15.33 -0.70
CA ASP A 43 -2.42 16.25 -1.67
C ASP A 43 -3.10 17.42 -0.95
N GLY A 44 -2.71 18.66 -1.30
CA GLY A 44 -3.15 19.85 -0.59
C GLY A 44 -2.32 20.24 0.64
N TYR A 45 -1.18 19.57 0.89
CA TYR A 45 -0.17 20.07 1.81
C TYR A 45 0.53 21.28 1.19
N ASN A 46 0.36 22.45 1.81
CA ASN A 46 0.69 23.75 1.21
C ASN A 46 2.06 24.30 1.59
N TYR A 47 2.93 23.48 2.20
CA TYR A 47 4.24 23.91 2.69
C TYR A 47 5.36 23.07 2.08
N THR A 48 6.58 23.62 2.08
CA THR A 48 7.80 22.91 1.68
C THR A 48 8.55 22.27 2.85
N ALA A 49 8.04 22.45 4.07
CA ALA A 49 8.61 21.87 5.28
C ALA A 49 8.57 20.33 5.23
N PRO A 50 9.61 19.62 5.72
CA PRO A 50 9.63 18.17 5.74
C PRO A 50 8.43 17.57 6.45
N TYR A 51 7.78 16.60 5.78
CA TYR A 51 6.61 15.89 6.28
C TYR A 51 6.79 14.40 5.99
N VAL A 52 7.04 13.61 7.03
CA VAL A 52 7.42 12.19 6.90
C VAL A 52 6.61 11.29 7.82
N SER A 53 6.59 10.00 7.52
CA SER A 53 6.00 8.97 8.38
C SER A 53 7.09 8.18 9.13
N MET A 54 6.68 7.53 10.22
CA MET A 54 7.50 6.71 11.08
C MET A 54 6.73 5.45 11.50
N LEU A 55 7.43 4.35 11.75
CA LEU A 55 6.83 3.13 12.28
C LEU A 55 6.27 3.39 13.69
N GLN A 56 5.26 2.62 14.07
CA GLN A 56 4.68 2.66 15.41
C GLN A 56 5.73 2.44 16.50
N ALA A 57 6.56 1.40 16.34
CA ALA A 57 7.58 1.05 17.31
C ALA A 57 8.60 2.18 17.55
N ASP A 58 9.01 2.88 16.48
CA ASP A 58 9.94 4.00 16.58
C ASP A 58 9.29 5.20 17.28
N GLY A 59 8.01 5.45 17.00
CA GLY A 59 7.24 6.49 17.70
C GLY A 59 7.08 6.22 19.19
N GLU A 60 6.79 5.00 19.57
CA GLU A 60 6.70 4.60 20.98
C GLU A 60 8.08 4.67 21.68
N TYR A 61 9.17 4.32 20.98
CA TYR A 61 10.52 4.47 21.50
C TYR A 61 10.88 5.94 21.79
N ILE A 62 10.59 6.84 20.84
CA ILE A 62 10.79 8.29 21.03
C ILE A 62 9.97 8.79 22.22
N LYS A 63 8.72 8.41 22.32
CA LYS A 63 7.82 8.78 23.41
C LYS A 63 8.32 8.29 24.77
N ALA A 64 8.78 7.03 24.83
CA ALA A 64 9.36 6.45 26.06
C ALA A 64 10.64 7.15 26.51
N SER A 65 11.41 7.70 25.57
CA SER A 65 12.66 8.42 25.80
C SER A 65 12.47 9.93 26.01
N SER A 66 11.22 10.40 26.04
CA SER A 66 10.87 11.83 26.13
C SER A 66 10.27 12.20 27.48
N GLU A 67 10.38 13.47 27.85
CA GLU A 67 9.77 14.00 29.06
C GLU A 67 8.26 14.19 28.87
N LYS A 68 7.46 13.60 29.77
CA LYS A 68 6.00 13.69 29.73
C LYS A 68 5.52 14.97 30.43
N HIS A 69 4.63 15.69 29.79
CA HIS A 69 3.94 16.88 30.30
C HIS A 69 2.43 16.72 30.24
N THR A 70 1.75 17.43 31.13
CA THR A 70 0.28 17.50 31.13
C THR A 70 -0.13 18.96 31.28
N THR A 71 -1.00 19.43 30.40
CA THR A 71 -1.59 20.78 30.50
C THR A 71 -2.65 20.85 31.59
N ASP A 72 -3.05 22.06 31.99
CA ASP A 72 -4.17 22.30 32.93
C ASP A 72 -5.49 21.71 32.42
N SER A 73 -5.67 21.61 31.11
CA SER A 73 -6.83 20.97 30.47
C SER A 73 -6.75 19.43 30.40
N GLY A 74 -5.67 18.82 30.93
CA GLY A 74 -5.48 17.37 30.95
C GLY A 74 -4.89 16.80 29.67
N LEU A 75 -4.49 17.62 28.68
CA LEU A 75 -3.82 17.15 27.48
C LEU A 75 -2.38 16.70 27.82
N VAL A 76 -2.05 15.47 27.46
CA VAL A 76 -0.71 14.91 27.63
C VAL A 76 0.10 15.11 26.35
N TYR A 77 1.30 15.65 26.49
CA TYR A 77 2.28 15.76 25.41
C TYR A 77 3.69 15.41 25.91
N TYR A 78 4.62 15.22 24.99
CA TYR A 78 5.98 14.83 25.27
C TYR A 78 6.96 15.81 24.63
N THR A 79 8.11 16.06 25.28
CA THR A 79 9.18 16.87 24.71
C THR A 79 10.51 16.14 24.84
N GLY A 80 11.40 16.37 23.89
CA GLY A 80 12.73 15.77 23.88
C GLY A 80 13.60 16.40 22.80
N THR A 81 14.83 15.92 22.73
CA THR A 81 15.80 16.31 21.71
C THR A 81 16.12 15.11 20.83
N MET A 82 16.15 15.32 19.53
CA MET A 82 16.55 14.29 18.56
C MET A 82 17.61 14.84 17.61
N THR A 83 18.51 13.99 17.16
CA THR A 83 19.47 14.33 16.10
C THR A 83 19.07 13.63 14.82
N VAL A 84 18.91 14.40 13.75
CA VAL A 84 18.67 13.86 12.41
C VAL A 84 20.03 13.71 11.71
N GLY A 85 20.46 12.48 11.48
CA GLY A 85 21.72 12.17 10.81
C GLY A 85 21.68 12.47 9.31
N ALA A 86 22.83 12.67 8.71
CA ALA A 86 22.97 12.90 7.27
C ALA A 86 22.91 11.59 6.44
N SER A 87 23.01 10.42 7.08
CA SER A 87 22.95 9.13 6.40
C SER A 87 21.51 8.63 6.32
N ALA A 88 21.02 8.39 5.11
CA ALA A 88 19.78 7.68 4.88
C ALA A 88 20.11 6.22 4.51
N ALA A 89 19.59 5.25 5.29
CA ALA A 89 19.50 3.88 4.83
C ALA A 89 18.25 3.78 3.93
N VAL A 90 18.45 3.56 2.65
CA VAL A 90 17.36 3.24 1.75
C VAL A 90 17.18 1.72 1.79
N ASN A 91 16.17 1.25 2.52
CA ASN A 91 15.72 -0.12 2.38
C ASN A 91 14.99 -0.21 1.02
N HIS A 92 15.71 -0.70 0.01
CA HIS A 92 15.04 -1.22 -1.15
C HIS A 92 14.29 -2.47 -0.69
N ALA A 93 12.97 -2.47 -0.83
CA ALA A 93 12.24 -3.73 -0.80
C ALA A 93 12.94 -4.65 -1.81
N SER A 94 13.34 -5.85 -1.38
CA SER A 94 13.92 -6.83 -2.29
C SER A 94 12.94 -7.00 -3.45
N ALA A 95 13.44 -6.91 -4.67
CA ALA A 95 12.63 -7.10 -5.87
C ALA A 95 12.15 -8.55 -6.03
N ASP A 96 12.58 -9.44 -5.14
CA ASP A 96 12.41 -10.86 -5.28
C ASP A 96 11.06 -11.40 -4.81
N TYR A 97 10.27 -10.59 -4.11
CA TYR A 97 8.92 -10.99 -3.66
C TYR A 97 8.03 -9.79 -3.26
N TYR A 98 6.74 -9.98 -3.44
CA TYR A 98 5.70 -9.05 -3.02
C TYR A 98 5.05 -9.50 -1.72
N THR A 99 4.65 -8.55 -0.89
CA THR A 99 3.87 -8.80 0.33
C THR A 99 2.49 -8.18 0.21
N MET A 100 1.49 -8.79 0.86
CA MET A 100 0.15 -8.23 0.88
C MET A 100 0.09 -6.96 1.73
N SER A 101 -0.43 -5.89 1.14
CA SER A 101 -0.64 -4.62 1.84
C SER A 101 -1.70 -4.77 2.94
N SER A 102 -1.51 -4.09 4.07
CA SER A 102 -2.44 -4.14 5.21
C SER A 102 -3.86 -3.64 4.86
N PHE A 103 -3.96 -2.76 3.88
CA PHE A 103 -5.24 -2.22 3.41
C PHE A 103 -6.00 -3.14 2.44
N SER A 104 -5.41 -4.27 2.01
CA SER A 104 -6.09 -5.23 1.13
C SER A 104 -7.29 -5.84 1.84
N SER A 105 -8.44 -5.86 1.15
CA SER A 105 -9.67 -6.42 1.71
C SER A 105 -9.60 -7.94 1.82
N TRP A 106 -10.37 -8.49 2.77
CA TRP A 106 -10.56 -9.91 2.96
C TRP A 106 -11.90 -10.36 2.34
N GLY A 107 -11.93 -11.52 1.68
CA GLY A 107 -13.15 -12.26 1.46
C GLY A 107 -13.62 -12.92 2.78
N VAL A 108 -14.78 -13.52 2.87
CA VAL A 108 -15.77 -13.94 1.89
C VAL A 108 -16.94 -12.96 1.90
N PRO A 109 -17.48 -12.52 0.73
CA PRO A 109 -18.73 -11.79 0.71
C PRO A 109 -19.91 -12.70 1.10
N GLY A 110 -21.06 -12.09 1.37
CA GLY A 110 -22.28 -12.85 1.74
C GLY A 110 -22.75 -13.84 0.67
N SER A 111 -22.30 -13.70 -0.58
CA SER A 111 -22.55 -14.67 -1.67
C SER A 111 -21.71 -15.95 -1.58
N LEU A 112 -20.73 -16.01 -0.69
CA LEU A 112 -19.73 -17.09 -0.56
C LEU A 112 -18.88 -17.32 -1.82
N GLU A 113 -18.88 -16.37 -2.75
CA GLU A 113 -17.98 -16.39 -3.92
C GLU A 113 -16.53 -16.15 -3.49
N MET A 114 -15.58 -16.70 -4.26
CA MET A 114 -14.17 -16.42 -4.02
C MET A 114 -13.87 -14.95 -4.34
N LYS A 115 -13.58 -14.18 -3.30
CA LYS A 115 -13.15 -12.78 -3.38
C LYS A 115 -12.02 -12.55 -2.36
N PRO A 116 -11.03 -11.74 -2.70
CA PRO A 116 -10.73 -11.26 -4.06
C PRO A 116 -10.42 -12.43 -5.01
N GLU A 117 -10.61 -12.27 -6.31
CA GLU A 117 -10.28 -13.33 -7.29
C GLU A 117 -8.77 -13.43 -7.52
N ILE A 118 -8.08 -12.28 -7.53
CA ILE A 118 -6.67 -12.17 -7.93
C ILE A 118 -6.02 -10.95 -7.29
N THR A 119 -4.70 -10.95 -7.21
CA THR A 119 -3.90 -9.85 -6.64
C THR A 119 -3.06 -9.17 -7.72
N ALA A 120 -2.87 -7.86 -7.58
CA ALA A 120 -1.91 -7.07 -8.32
C ALA A 120 -1.24 -6.02 -7.41
N PRO A 121 -0.06 -5.48 -7.78
CA PRO A 121 0.61 -4.44 -7.00
C PRO A 121 -0.29 -3.23 -6.77
N GLY A 122 -0.42 -2.80 -5.52
CA GLY A 122 -1.26 -1.67 -5.12
C GLY A 122 -0.59 -0.76 -4.09
N GLY A 123 0.61 -1.12 -3.62
CA GLY A 123 1.39 -0.36 -2.65
C GLY A 123 2.46 0.51 -3.31
N ASN A 124 2.46 1.81 -3.00
CA ASN A 124 3.47 2.77 -3.47
C ASN A 124 3.65 2.79 -5.01
N ILE A 125 2.55 2.81 -5.72
CA ILE A 125 2.54 2.79 -7.20
C ILE A 125 2.81 4.19 -7.73
N TYR A 126 3.93 4.35 -8.45
CA TYR A 126 4.28 5.57 -9.16
C TYR A 126 3.61 5.59 -10.53
N SER A 127 2.69 6.51 -10.73
CA SER A 127 1.91 6.60 -11.97
C SER A 127 1.47 8.03 -12.25
N LEU A 128 0.79 8.19 -13.39
CA LEU A 128 0.26 9.47 -13.86
C LEU A 128 -0.75 10.04 -12.86
N LYS A 129 -0.64 11.34 -12.66
CA LYS A 129 -1.60 12.19 -11.95
C LYS A 129 -2.25 13.15 -12.93
N ASP A 130 -3.44 13.63 -12.59
CA ASP A 130 -4.09 14.73 -13.31
C ASP A 130 -3.15 15.94 -13.47
N GLY A 131 -3.27 16.63 -14.62
CA GLY A 131 -2.37 17.72 -14.95
C GLY A 131 -1.02 17.31 -15.55
N GLY A 132 -0.85 16.06 -15.99
CA GLY A 132 0.35 15.59 -16.70
C GLY A 132 1.58 15.41 -15.80
N THR A 133 1.38 15.24 -14.52
CA THR A 133 2.43 14.97 -13.53
C THR A 133 2.39 13.51 -13.08
N TYR A 134 3.31 13.14 -12.18
CA TYR A 134 3.40 11.80 -11.61
C TYR A 134 3.34 11.88 -10.08
N GLN A 135 2.82 10.84 -9.46
CA GLN A 135 2.83 10.69 -8.00
C GLN A 135 2.83 9.22 -7.59
N ASN A 136 3.22 8.97 -6.34
CA ASN A 136 3.02 7.68 -5.69
C ASN A 136 1.66 7.63 -5.00
N MET A 137 0.92 6.55 -5.22
CA MET A 137 -0.32 6.27 -4.50
C MET A 137 -0.37 4.81 -4.06
N SER A 138 -1.11 4.54 -2.98
CA SER A 138 -1.36 3.19 -2.50
C SER A 138 -2.85 2.95 -2.33
N GLY A 139 -3.29 1.77 -2.71
CA GLY A 139 -4.68 1.34 -2.60
C GLY A 139 -5.01 0.22 -3.56
N THR A 140 -6.09 -0.49 -3.30
CA THR A 140 -6.70 -1.43 -4.26
C THR A 140 -7.13 -0.73 -5.55
N SER A 141 -7.38 0.59 -5.48
CA SER A 141 -7.62 1.46 -6.65
C SER A 141 -6.43 1.56 -7.60
N MET A 142 -5.19 1.23 -7.16
CA MET A 142 -3.99 1.18 -8.00
C MET A 142 -3.74 -0.24 -8.52
N ALA A 143 -4.21 -1.27 -7.83
CA ALA A 143 -4.15 -2.65 -8.26
C ALA A 143 -5.18 -2.96 -9.37
N ALA A 144 -6.41 -2.51 -9.23
CA ALA A 144 -7.50 -2.79 -10.17
C ALA A 144 -7.20 -2.38 -11.64
N PRO A 145 -6.67 -1.18 -11.94
CA PRO A 145 -6.33 -0.82 -13.32
C PRO A 145 -5.20 -1.66 -13.92
N GLN A 146 -4.31 -2.23 -13.11
CA GLN A 146 -3.30 -3.16 -13.61
C GLN A 146 -3.96 -4.47 -14.09
N ILE A 147 -4.88 -5.03 -13.31
CA ILE A 147 -5.67 -6.19 -13.76
C ILE A 147 -6.49 -5.84 -15.01
N THR A 148 -7.05 -4.64 -15.11
CA THR A 148 -7.78 -4.18 -16.31
C THR A 148 -6.85 -4.16 -17.53
N GLY A 149 -5.64 -3.64 -17.40
CA GLY A 149 -4.64 -3.65 -18.47
C GLY A 149 -4.23 -5.06 -18.89
N MET A 150 -3.96 -5.94 -17.92
CA MET A 150 -3.65 -7.35 -18.18
C MET A 150 -4.82 -8.06 -18.88
N ALA A 151 -6.06 -7.82 -18.43
CA ALA A 151 -7.25 -8.39 -19.06
C ALA A 151 -7.45 -7.93 -20.51
N ALA A 152 -7.08 -6.68 -20.82
CA ALA A 152 -7.11 -6.18 -22.20
C ALA A 152 -6.12 -6.92 -23.11
N LEU A 153 -4.89 -7.16 -22.64
CA LEU A 153 -3.87 -7.92 -23.37
C LEU A 153 -4.29 -9.39 -23.56
N VAL A 154 -4.81 -10.02 -22.51
CA VAL A 154 -5.33 -11.40 -22.59
C VAL A 154 -6.54 -11.46 -23.52
N ALA A 155 -7.43 -10.47 -23.50
CA ALA A 155 -8.56 -10.42 -24.44
C ALA A 155 -8.11 -10.28 -25.90
N GLN A 156 -7.03 -9.57 -26.17
CA GLN A 156 -6.40 -9.52 -27.49
C GLN A 156 -5.89 -10.91 -27.89
N TYR A 157 -5.09 -11.56 -27.03
CA TYR A 157 -4.60 -12.90 -27.24
C TYR A 157 -5.71 -13.92 -27.55
N ILE A 158 -6.81 -13.88 -26.76
CA ILE A 158 -7.97 -14.77 -26.97
C ILE A 158 -8.58 -14.59 -28.37
N ARG A 159 -8.68 -13.35 -28.86
CA ARG A 159 -9.26 -13.05 -30.17
C ARG A 159 -8.32 -13.44 -31.31
N GLU A 160 -7.00 -13.17 -31.18
CA GLU A 160 -6.01 -13.48 -32.20
C GLU A 160 -5.80 -14.98 -32.39
N ASN A 161 -6.16 -15.79 -31.37
CA ASN A 161 -6.03 -17.25 -31.40
C ASN A 161 -7.40 -17.97 -31.48
N ASP A 162 -8.50 -17.28 -31.74
CA ASP A 162 -9.84 -17.83 -31.88
C ASP A 162 -10.29 -18.76 -30.75
N LEU A 163 -9.82 -18.47 -29.52
CA LEU A 163 -10.06 -19.34 -28.35
C LEU A 163 -11.54 -19.42 -27.94
N THR A 164 -12.34 -18.41 -28.25
CA THR A 164 -13.80 -18.44 -28.03
C THR A 164 -14.49 -19.48 -28.88
N GLU A 165 -14.06 -19.66 -30.13
CA GLU A 165 -14.58 -20.67 -31.04
C GLU A 165 -14.16 -22.09 -30.64
N GLN A 166 -12.91 -22.23 -30.20
CA GLN A 166 -12.36 -23.51 -29.79
C GLN A 166 -12.97 -24.05 -28.49
N THR A 167 -13.31 -23.15 -27.55
CA THR A 167 -13.74 -23.52 -26.19
C THR A 167 -15.23 -23.36 -25.93
N GLY A 168 -15.92 -22.57 -26.75
CA GLY A 168 -17.32 -22.16 -26.52
C GLY A 168 -17.49 -21.17 -25.34
N LEU A 169 -16.39 -20.68 -24.75
CA LEU A 169 -16.40 -19.72 -23.66
C LEU A 169 -16.35 -18.28 -24.18
N THR A 170 -16.90 -17.35 -23.44
CA THR A 170 -16.79 -15.91 -23.72
C THR A 170 -15.39 -15.38 -23.44
N VAL A 171 -14.98 -14.29 -24.09
CA VAL A 171 -13.71 -13.59 -23.82
C VAL A 171 -13.53 -13.28 -22.33
N ARG A 172 -14.61 -12.86 -21.64
CA ARG A 172 -14.59 -12.59 -20.20
C ARG A 172 -14.24 -13.84 -19.38
N GLN A 173 -14.92 -14.96 -19.66
CA GLN A 173 -14.67 -16.22 -18.94
C GLN A 173 -13.24 -16.72 -19.16
N LEU A 174 -12.77 -16.67 -20.41
CA LEU A 174 -11.41 -17.06 -20.76
C LEU A 174 -10.37 -16.15 -20.12
N ALA A 175 -10.55 -14.82 -20.18
CA ALA A 175 -9.59 -13.89 -19.57
C ALA A 175 -9.50 -14.08 -18.04
N GLN A 176 -10.65 -14.25 -17.38
CA GLN A 176 -10.67 -14.56 -15.95
C GLN A 176 -9.97 -15.90 -15.64
N SER A 177 -10.30 -16.94 -16.40
CA SER A 177 -9.71 -18.27 -16.21
C SER A 177 -8.19 -18.26 -16.43
N LEU A 178 -7.72 -17.67 -17.53
CA LEU A 178 -6.29 -17.58 -17.84
C LEU A 178 -5.52 -16.79 -16.77
N LEU A 179 -6.00 -15.61 -16.40
CA LEU A 179 -5.33 -14.80 -15.38
C LEU A 179 -5.29 -15.50 -14.01
N MET A 180 -6.38 -16.16 -13.62
CA MET A 180 -6.44 -16.83 -12.32
C MET A 180 -5.66 -18.15 -12.29
N SER A 181 -5.73 -18.96 -13.35
CA SER A 181 -5.05 -20.27 -13.39
C SER A 181 -3.52 -20.14 -13.49
N THR A 182 -3.02 -19.02 -13.96
CA THR A 182 -1.59 -18.75 -14.15
C THR A 182 -1.03 -17.75 -13.12
N ALA A 183 -1.85 -17.31 -12.17
CA ALA A 183 -1.42 -16.45 -11.08
C ALA A 183 -0.42 -17.17 -10.17
N GLU A 184 0.49 -16.40 -9.59
CA GLU A 184 1.54 -16.92 -8.71
C GLU A 184 1.12 -16.78 -7.23
N PRO A 185 0.93 -17.90 -6.50
CA PRO A 185 0.61 -17.83 -5.08
C PRO A 185 1.69 -17.11 -4.28
N MET A 186 1.32 -16.14 -3.46
CA MET A 186 2.23 -15.31 -2.68
C MET A 186 2.50 -15.91 -1.31
N VAL A 187 3.76 -15.88 -0.88
CA VAL A 187 4.21 -16.40 0.43
C VAL A 187 4.13 -15.28 1.48
N GLU A 188 3.55 -15.58 2.65
CA GLU A 188 3.33 -14.61 3.72
C GLU A 188 4.61 -14.26 4.49
N ASP A 189 5.44 -15.24 4.79
CA ASP A 189 6.66 -15.10 5.59
C ASP A 189 7.90 -15.56 4.81
N TYR A 190 8.30 -14.78 3.82
CA TYR A 190 9.49 -15.09 3.05
C TYR A 190 10.75 -15.04 3.93
N GLY A 191 11.38 -16.19 4.14
CA GLY A 191 12.62 -16.31 4.91
C GLY A 191 12.47 -16.61 6.42
N LYS A 192 11.27 -16.88 6.90
CA LYS A 192 11.02 -17.55 8.19
C LYS A 192 10.65 -19.03 7.95
N ASP A 193 10.85 -19.87 8.96
CA ASP A 193 10.65 -21.32 8.93
C ASP A 193 9.18 -21.78 8.66
N GLY A 194 8.41 -21.01 7.91
CA GLY A 194 7.03 -21.28 7.57
C GLY A 194 6.79 -21.28 6.07
N ASP A 195 6.42 -22.42 5.51
CA ASP A 195 5.95 -22.58 4.14
C ASP A 195 4.55 -21.95 3.92
N GLY A 196 4.28 -20.83 4.60
CA GLY A 196 2.96 -20.20 4.65
C GLY A 196 2.67 -19.38 3.41
N TYR A 197 1.71 -19.78 2.61
CA TYR A 197 1.09 -18.91 1.63
C TYR A 197 0.08 -17.97 2.29
N TYR A 198 -0.08 -16.77 1.73
CA TYR A 198 -1.22 -15.95 2.12
C TYR A 198 -2.54 -16.71 1.91
N PRO A 199 -3.51 -16.56 2.83
CA PRO A 199 -4.81 -17.19 2.67
C PRO A 199 -5.48 -16.82 1.35
N VAL A 200 -6.17 -17.77 0.71
CA VAL A 200 -6.93 -17.53 -0.53
C VAL A 200 -7.92 -16.39 -0.36
N LEU A 201 -8.54 -16.26 0.82
CA LEU A 201 -9.46 -15.15 1.15
C LEU A 201 -8.79 -13.76 1.15
N ARG A 202 -7.47 -13.70 1.05
CA ARG A 202 -6.70 -12.45 1.02
C ARG A 202 -6.05 -12.21 -0.33
N GLN A 203 -5.52 -13.25 -0.96
CA GLN A 203 -4.79 -13.13 -2.23
C GLN A 203 -5.58 -13.60 -3.46
N GLY A 204 -6.69 -14.33 -3.28
CA GLY A 204 -7.36 -15.02 -4.38
C GLY A 204 -6.49 -16.14 -4.96
N ALA A 205 -6.40 -16.19 -6.28
CA ALA A 205 -5.53 -17.13 -6.99
C ALA A 205 -4.02 -16.81 -6.85
N GLY A 206 -3.68 -15.60 -6.42
CA GLY A 206 -2.30 -15.13 -6.29
C GLY A 206 -2.02 -13.86 -7.09
N LEU A 207 -0.74 -13.55 -7.26
CA LEU A 207 -0.28 -12.40 -8.03
C LEU A 207 -0.46 -12.66 -9.54
N ALA A 208 -1.15 -11.74 -10.21
CA ALA A 208 -1.40 -11.83 -11.65
C ALA A 208 -0.09 -11.77 -12.45
N ASN A 209 0.03 -12.66 -13.44
CA ASN A 209 1.13 -12.70 -14.38
C ASN A 209 0.58 -12.80 -15.81
N VAL A 210 0.61 -11.68 -16.53
CA VAL A 210 0.07 -11.63 -17.91
C VAL A 210 0.91 -12.45 -18.89
N ALA A 211 2.22 -12.54 -18.68
CA ALA A 211 3.08 -13.34 -19.56
C ALA A 211 2.68 -14.82 -19.47
N ASN A 212 2.52 -15.35 -18.27
CA ASN A 212 2.06 -16.73 -18.07
C ASN A 212 0.66 -16.94 -18.69
N ALA A 213 -0.24 -15.96 -18.57
CA ALA A 213 -1.61 -16.06 -19.08
C ALA A 213 -1.71 -16.14 -20.62
N VAL A 214 -0.73 -15.60 -21.36
CA VAL A 214 -0.72 -15.62 -22.84
C VAL A 214 0.25 -16.67 -23.43
N THR A 215 0.92 -17.43 -22.58
CA THR A 215 1.84 -18.50 -23.02
C THR A 215 1.40 -19.89 -22.57
N SER A 216 0.31 -19.99 -21.83
CA SER A 216 -0.25 -21.24 -21.29
C SER A 216 -1.11 -21.99 -22.26
#